data_d9ddcd0a24bb5e6104f301f7f9b24129
#
_entry.id   d9ddcd0a24bb5e6104f301f7f9b24129
#
_cell.length_a   1.000
_cell.length_b   1.000
_cell.length_c   1.000
_cell.angle_alpha   90.00
_cell.angle_beta   90.00
_cell.angle_gamma   90.00
#
_symmetry.space_group_name_H-M   'P 1'
#
loop_
_entity.id
_entity.type
_entity.pdbx_description
1 polymer ?
#
loop_
_entity_poly.entity_id
_entity_poly.type
_entity_poly.pdbx_seq_one_letter_code
_entity_poly.pdbx_strand_id
1 'polypeptide(L)'
;MPYVLSDNNMSSAVKDLQENNRTFACVTNYYNEMKYLLVSDIHGCLPALEKVLRFYDRSHCDMLCILGDILNYGPRNSIPEGIDAKGIVEALNRRAGDIVAVRGNCDAEVDQMLLEFPMMADYMMLVDEGRRRCLTHGHIYNKVSMPKGSIDAIVYGHTHLWELTRQDNTLVCNLGSLTFPKGGNVPTFMTYEHGVFTAYTLDGEPMKQERI
;
A
#
# COMPACT_ATOMS: atom_id res chain seq x y z
N MET A 1 -18.65 14.30 25.95
CA MET A 1 -19.77 15.19 25.59
C MET A 1 -19.88 15.16 24.07
N PRO A 2 -21.02 14.79 23.47
CA PRO A 2 -21.18 14.86 22.03
C PRO A 2 -21.31 16.33 21.61
N TYR A 3 -20.52 16.74 20.63
CA TYR A 3 -20.68 18.04 19.97
C TYR A 3 -22.00 18.03 19.19
N VAL A 4 -22.96 18.84 19.66
CA VAL A 4 -24.16 19.15 18.89
C VAL A 4 -23.78 20.29 17.95
N LEU A 5 -23.68 19.98 16.64
CA LEU A 5 -23.54 21.02 15.62
C LEU A 5 -24.85 21.80 15.55
N SER A 6 -24.77 23.11 15.70
CA SER A 6 -25.93 24.01 15.61
C SER A 6 -26.40 24.07 14.13
N ASP A 7 -27.72 24.14 13.95
CA ASP A 7 -28.42 24.15 12.65
C ASP A 7 -27.99 25.23 11.64
N ASN A 8 -27.10 26.14 12.02
CA ASN A 8 -26.69 27.26 11.19
C ASN A 8 -25.55 26.98 10.20
N ASN A 9 -24.98 25.74 10.17
CA ASN A 9 -23.85 25.37 9.30
C ASN A 9 -24.20 24.28 8.27
N MET A 10 -25.46 23.96 8.07
CA MET A 10 -25.86 23.01 7.03
C MET A 10 -25.91 23.70 5.68
N SER A 11 -25.25 23.11 4.66
CA SER A 11 -25.28 23.62 3.28
C SER A 11 -26.71 23.58 2.73
N SER A 12 -27.05 24.49 1.80
CA SER A 12 -28.38 24.55 1.16
C SER A 12 -28.84 23.20 0.59
N ALA A 13 -27.91 22.39 0.06
CA ALA A 13 -28.18 21.07 -0.46
C ALA A 13 -28.72 20.06 0.59
N VAL A 14 -28.29 20.17 1.84
CA VAL A 14 -28.78 19.31 2.94
C VAL A 14 -30.18 19.73 3.40
N LYS A 15 -30.49 21.04 3.36
CA LYS A 15 -31.84 21.56 3.68
C LYS A 15 -32.86 21.12 2.63
N ASP A 16 -32.52 21.20 1.33
CA ASP A 16 -33.39 20.76 0.23
C ASP A 16 -33.71 19.26 0.28
N LEU A 17 -32.80 18.43 0.81
CA LEU A 17 -33.02 16.99 1.01
C LEU A 17 -33.96 16.67 2.17
N GLN A 18 -34.01 17.51 3.21
CA GLN A 18 -34.96 17.34 4.32
C GLN A 18 -36.39 17.73 3.94
N GLU A 19 -36.58 18.75 3.11
CA GLU A 19 -37.90 19.20 2.69
C GLU A 19 -38.62 18.25 1.72
N ASN A 20 -37.85 17.42 0.97
CA ASN A 20 -38.39 16.51 -0.03
C ASN A 20 -38.64 15.06 0.44
N ASN A 21 -38.60 14.79 1.74
CA ASN A 21 -38.91 13.47 2.35
C ASN A 21 -38.22 12.28 1.66
N ARG A 22 -37.02 12.51 1.05
CA ARG A 22 -36.18 11.46 0.48
C ARG A 22 -35.32 10.88 1.58
N THR A 23 -35.54 9.62 1.85
CA THR A 23 -34.93 8.79 2.89
C THR A 23 -33.42 9.03 3.01
N PHE A 24 -32.94 9.24 4.22
CA PHE A 24 -31.55 9.48 4.64
C PHE A 24 -30.55 8.38 4.24
N ALA A 25 -30.92 7.43 3.44
CA ALA A 25 -30.07 6.31 3.01
C ALA A 25 -28.90 6.72 2.08
N CYS A 26 -28.87 7.97 1.58
CA CYS A 26 -27.87 8.40 0.59
C CYS A 26 -26.82 9.38 1.11
N VAL A 27 -26.85 9.79 2.38
CA VAL A 27 -25.89 10.78 2.95
C VAL A 27 -24.75 10.11 3.72
N THR A 28 -24.79 8.80 3.94
CA THR A 28 -23.79 8.10 4.79
C THR A 28 -22.55 7.61 4.04
N ASN A 29 -22.37 7.87 2.74
CA ASN A 29 -21.24 7.36 1.97
C ASN A 29 -20.43 8.43 1.24
N TYR A 30 -20.20 9.60 1.84
CA TYR A 30 -19.19 10.56 1.36
C TYR A 30 -17.88 10.50 2.16
N TYR A 31 -17.57 9.39 2.81
CA TYR A 31 -16.17 9.07 3.06
C TYR A 31 -15.65 8.43 1.77
N ASN A 32 -14.86 9.18 1.01
CA ASN A 32 -14.09 8.62 -0.09
C ASN A 32 -13.16 7.56 0.54
N GLU A 33 -13.59 6.31 0.52
CA GLU A 33 -12.77 5.21 1.01
C GLU A 33 -11.59 5.07 0.08
N MET A 34 -10.39 5.25 0.62
CA MET A 34 -9.15 5.26 -0.14
C MET A 34 -8.83 3.86 -0.66
N LYS A 35 -8.47 3.77 -1.92
CA LYS A 35 -7.92 2.57 -2.53
C LYS A 35 -6.40 2.64 -2.56
N TYR A 36 -5.78 1.74 -1.84
CA TYR A 36 -4.33 1.65 -1.76
C TYR A 36 -3.80 0.56 -2.69
N LEU A 37 -2.74 0.86 -3.41
CA LEU A 37 -1.92 -0.13 -4.09
C LEU A 37 -0.62 -0.31 -3.31
N LEU A 38 -0.26 -1.56 -2.97
CA LEU A 38 0.86 -1.89 -2.10
C LEU A 38 1.87 -2.74 -2.87
N VAL A 39 3.13 -2.30 -2.87
CA VAL A 39 4.24 -2.97 -3.54
C VAL A 39 5.46 -3.04 -2.64
N SER A 40 6.35 -3.98 -2.90
CA SER A 40 7.66 -4.11 -2.24
C SER A 40 8.68 -4.75 -3.19
N ASP A 41 9.95 -4.59 -2.85
CA ASP A 41 11.03 -5.33 -3.51
C ASP A 41 11.05 -5.11 -5.03
N ILE A 42 11.08 -3.82 -5.44
CA ILE A 42 11.17 -3.35 -6.83
C ILE A 42 12.58 -3.58 -7.38
N HIS A 43 13.61 -3.39 -6.52
CA HIS A 43 15.00 -3.71 -6.81
C HIS A 43 15.53 -3.15 -8.15
N GLY A 44 15.14 -1.94 -8.50
CA GLY A 44 15.67 -1.26 -9.67
C GLY A 44 15.04 -1.68 -11.02
N CYS A 45 14.06 -2.58 -11.04
CA CYS A 45 13.43 -3.07 -12.26
C CYS A 45 12.32 -2.11 -12.74
N LEU A 46 12.65 -1.19 -13.65
CA LEU A 46 11.68 -0.23 -14.20
C LEU A 46 10.51 -0.91 -14.92
N PRO A 47 10.70 -1.93 -15.79
CA PRO A 47 9.57 -2.57 -16.49
C PRO A 47 8.53 -3.18 -15.54
N ALA A 48 8.96 -3.74 -14.39
CA ALA A 48 8.05 -4.28 -13.39
C ALA A 48 7.25 -3.16 -12.71
N LEU A 49 7.93 -2.07 -12.31
CA LEU A 49 7.26 -0.89 -11.74
C LEU A 49 6.26 -0.28 -12.71
N GLU A 50 6.59 -0.13 -14.00
CA GLU A 50 5.69 0.43 -15.00
C GLU A 50 4.40 -0.37 -15.16
N LYS A 51 4.47 -1.72 -15.08
CA LYS A 51 3.26 -2.56 -15.10
C LYS A 51 2.33 -2.22 -13.93
N VAL A 52 2.90 -2.09 -12.73
CA VAL A 52 2.16 -1.72 -11.52
C VAL A 52 1.57 -0.31 -11.62
N LEU A 53 2.33 0.67 -12.12
CA LEU A 53 1.84 2.03 -12.29
C LEU A 53 0.70 2.10 -13.32
N ARG A 54 0.75 1.31 -14.40
CA ARG A 54 -0.38 1.17 -15.32
C ARG A 54 -1.62 0.56 -14.65
N PHE A 55 -1.43 -0.40 -13.75
CA PHE A 55 -2.54 -0.96 -12.96
C PHE A 55 -3.10 0.09 -11.99
N TYR A 56 -2.23 0.85 -11.30
CA TYR A 56 -2.61 1.95 -10.42
C TYR A 56 -3.55 2.93 -11.13
N ASP A 57 -3.15 3.42 -12.30
CA ASP A 57 -3.91 4.39 -13.10
C ASP A 57 -5.26 3.80 -13.57
N ARG A 58 -5.27 2.57 -14.12
CA ARG A 58 -6.49 1.91 -14.62
C ARG A 58 -7.50 1.57 -13.54
N SER A 59 -7.00 1.25 -12.35
CA SER A 59 -7.83 0.83 -11.20
C SER A 59 -8.25 1.99 -10.33
N HIS A 60 -7.87 3.22 -10.70
CA HIS A 60 -8.16 4.45 -9.94
C HIS A 60 -7.76 4.32 -8.48
N CYS A 61 -6.54 3.85 -8.22
CA CYS A 61 -5.99 3.83 -6.87
C CYS A 61 -5.64 5.26 -6.43
N ASP A 62 -5.86 5.57 -5.15
CA ASP A 62 -5.65 6.89 -4.57
C ASP A 62 -4.25 7.06 -4.01
N MET A 63 -3.64 5.96 -3.52
CA MET A 63 -2.35 6.00 -2.85
C MET A 63 -1.49 4.78 -3.24
N LEU A 64 -0.21 5.02 -3.51
CA LEU A 64 0.79 3.98 -3.72
C LEU A 64 1.63 3.81 -2.46
N CYS A 65 1.57 2.62 -1.84
CA CYS A 65 2.36 2.25 -0.68
C CYS A 65 3.56 1.42 -1.12
N ILE A 66 4.78 1.91 -0.92
CA ILE A 66 6.02 1.22 -1.28
C ILE A 66 6.73 0.74 -0.02
N LEU A 67 6.83 -0.58 0.15
CA LEU A 67 7.36 -1.18 1.36
C LEU A 67 8.85 -1.55 1.23
N GLY A 68 9.64 -0.62 0.67
CA GLY A 68 11.11 -0.69 0.63
C GLY A 68 11.72 -1.50 -0.50
N ASP A 69 13.05 -1.49 -0.54
CA ASP A 69 13.91 -2.10 -1.56
C ASP A 69 13.58 -1.58 -2.97
N ILE A 70 13.68 -0.24 -3.12
CA ILE A 70 13.17 0.48 -4.30
C ILE A 70 14.19 0.46 -5.45
N LEU A 71 15.37 1.05 -5.25
CA LEU A 71 16.32 1.32 -6.33
C LEU A 71 17.42 0.26 -6.44
N ASN A 72 17.87 -0.28 -5.30
CA ASN A 72 19.02 -1.18 -5.23
C ASN A 72 18.58 -2.64 -5.24
N TYR A 73 19.16 -3.43 -6.15
CA TYR A 73 18.88 -4.87 -6.23
C TYR A 73 19.52 -5.70 -5.10
N GLY A 74 20.46 -5.11 -4.35
CA GLY A 74 21.14 -5.74 -3.23
C GLY A 74 22.25 -6.74 -3.66
N PRO A 75 23.25 -6.98 -2.81
CA PRO A 75 24.43 -7.76 -3.18
C PRO A 75 24.17 -9.27 -3.32
N ARG A 76 23.03 -9.75 -2.87
CA ARG A 76 22.66 -11.19 -2.90
C ARG A 76 21.84 -11.58 -4.12
N ASN A 77 21.34 -10.62 -4.89
CA ASN A 77 20.54 -10.84 -6.07
C ASN A 77 21.39 -10.64 -7.34
N SER A 78 21.00 -11.27 -8.43
CA SER A 78 21.54 -10.92 -9.74
C SER A 78 21.10 -9.53 -10.17
N ILE A 79 21.80 -8.94 -11.14
CA ILE A 79 21.33 -7.70 -11.77
C ILE A 79 20.01 -7.99 -12.49
N PRO A 80 18.91 -7.28 -12.18
CA PRO A 80 17.63 -7.55 -12.83
C PRO A 80 17.64 -7.13 -14.30
N GLU A 81 16.92 -7.86 -15.13
CA GLU A 81 16.63 -7.41 -16.48
C GLU A 81 15.82 -6.12 -16.45
N GLY A 82 16.23 -5.13 -17.22
CA GLY A 82 15.56 -3.82 -17.23
C GLY A 82 15.86 -2.95 -16.00
N ILE A 83 17.03 -3.15 -15.34
CA ILE A 83 17.48 -2.25 -14.27
C ILE A 83 17.62 -0.83 -14.80
N ASP A 84 16.89 0.10 -14.21
CA ASP A 84 16.95 1.54 -14.47
C ASP A 84 16.49 2.32 -13.24
N ALA A 85 17.41 2.50 -12.29
CA ALA A 85 17.13 3.25 -11.07
C ALA A 85 16.75 4.72 -11.38
N LYS A 86 17.36 5.34 -12.40
CA LYS A 86 17.03 6.71 -12.79
C LYS A 86 15.60 6.82 -13.35
N GLY A 87 15.20 5.91 -14.21
CA GLY A 87 13.83 5.85 -14.73
C GLY A 87 12.81 5.62 -13.62
N ILE A 88 13.13 4.79 -12.60
CA ILE A 88 12.28 4.62 -11.41
C ILE A 88 12.12 5.93 -10.65
N VAL A 89 13.23 6.65 -10.36
CA VAL A 89 13.19 7.95 -9.69
C VAL A 89 12.28 8.92 -10.44
N GLU A 90 12.45 9.04 -11.76
CA GLU A 90 11.61 9.90 -12.60
C GLU A 90 10.13 9.48 -12.58
N ALA A 91 9.84 8.17 -12.62
CA ALA A 91 8.47 7.66 -12.61
C ALA A 91 7.76 7.90 -11.27
N LEU A 92 8.46 7.69 -10.14
CA LEU A 92 7.91 7.86 -8.80
C LEU A 92 7.78 9.33 -8.41
N ASN A 93 8.77 10.18 -8.71
CA ASN A 93 8.73 11.61 -8.38
C ASN A 93 7.56 12.33 -9.07
N ARG A 94 7.15 11.91 -10.27
CA ARG A 94 5.92 12.43 -10.89
C ARG A 94 4.64 12.19 -10.09
N ARG A 95 4.68 11.29 -9.11
CA ARG A 95 3.56 10.87 -8.24
C ARG A 95 3.87 11.06 -6.76
N ALA A 96 4.89 11.84 -6.40
CA ALA A 96 5.39 11.95 -5.03
C ALA A 96 4.29 12.31 -4.00
N GLY A 97 3.26 13.09 -4.43
CA GLY A 97 2.13 13.46 -3.58
C GLY A 97 1.20 12.29 -3.21
N ASP A 98 1.21 11.21 -3.99
CA ASP A 98 0.32 10.06 -3.83
C ASP A 98 1.09 8.83 -3.31
N ILE A 99 2.36 9.02 -2.86
CA ILE A 99 3.21 7.94 -2.38
C ILE A 99 3.43 8.04 -0.87
N VAL A 100 3.31 6.89 -0.21
CA VAL A 100 3.83 6.66 1.14
C VAL A 100 4.80 5.48 1.09
N ALA A 101 5.94 5.60 1.80
CA ALA A 101 6.98 4.57 1.73
C ALA A 101 7.62 4.30 3.09
N VAL A 102 8.14 3.09 3.24
CA VAL A 102 9.00 2.67 4.36
C VAL A 102 10.32 2.14 3.83
N ARG A 103 11.35 2.15 4.67
CA ARG A 103 12.70 1.75 4.31
C ARG A 103 12.83 0.23 4.24
N GLY A 104 13.41 -0.26 3.15
CA GLY A 104 13.92 -1.62 3.04
C GLY A 104 15.39 -1.74 3.50
N ASN A 105 15.89 -2.97 3.48
CA ASN A 105 17.29 -3.22 3.87
C ASN A 105 18.30 -2.88 2.76
N CYS A 106 17.87 -2.71 1.53
CA CYS A 106 18.72 -2.28 0.43
C CYS A 106 18.64 -0.76 0.18
N ASP A 107 17.71 -0.05 0.83
CA ASP A 107 17.54 1.39 0.68
C ASP A 107 18.56 2.15 1.54
N ALA A 108 19.08 3.25 1.01
CA ALA A 108 20.09 4.07 1.63
C ALA A 108 19.72 5.56 1.62
N GLU A 109 20.46 6.36 2.39
CA GLU A 109 20.28 7.82 2.44
C GLU A 109 20.42 8.48 1.06
N VAL A 110 21.23 7.90 0.17
CA VAL A 110 21.38 8.41 -1.20
C VAL A 110 20.09 8.24 -2.01
N ASP A 111 19.29 7.20 -1.74
CA ASP A 111 18.01 7.00 -2.41
C ASP A 111 17.01 8.08 -1.98
N GLN A 112 17.00 8.42 -0.68
CA GLN A 112 16.18 9.53 -0.17
C GLN A 112 16.57 10.89 -0.77
N MET A 113 17.83 11.09 -1.17
CA MET A 113 18.26 12.34 -1.84
C MET A 113 17.69 12.46 -3.25
N LEU A 114 17.26 11.36 -3.87
CA LEU A 114 16.74 11.30 -5.23
C LEU A 114 15.20 11.28 -5.26
N LEU A 115 14.59 10.67 -4.24
CA LEU A 115 13.13 10.48 -4.17
C LEU A 115 12.48 11.64 -3.39
N GLU A 116 11.44 12.25 -3.98
CA GLU A 116 10.77 13.47 -3.48
C GLU A 116 9.65 13.16 -2.45
N PHE A 117 9.62 11.97 -1.88
CA PHE A 117 8.72 11.55 -0.81
C PHE A 117 9.52 10.92 0.34
N PRO A 118 9.04 11.02 1.62
CA PRO A 118 9.70 10.38 2.75
C PRO A 118 9.69 8.85 2.62
N MET A 119 10.87 8.20 2.78
CA MET A 119 10.98 6.75 2.64
C MET A 119 11.79 6.06 3.75
N MET A 120 12.37 6.80 4.68
CA MET A 120 13.34 6.26 5.65
C MET A 120 12.73 5.79 6.97
N ALA A 121 11.40 5.69 7.08
CA ALA A 121 10.75 5.15 8.27
C ALA A 121 10.82 3.61 8.28
N ASP A 122 11.08 3.01 9.44
CA ASP A 122 11.12 1.55 9.59
C ASP A 122 9.73 0.90 9.46
N TYR A 123 8.68 1.63 9.81
CA TYR A 123 7.27 1.23 9.66
C TYR A 123 6.34 2.45 9.64
N MET A 124 5.12 2.21 9.22
CA MET A 124 4.03 3.16 9.26
C MET A 124 2.75 2.49 9.77
N MET A 125 1.95 3.23 10.52
CA MET A 125 0.62 2.78 10.95
C MET A 125 -0.44 3.46 10.11
N LEU A 126 -1.13 2.68 9.30
CA LEU A 126 -2.33 3.12 8.60
C LEU A 126 -3.54 2.78 9.46
N VAL A 127 -4.25 3.82 9.94
CA VAL A 127 -5.46 3.66 10.78
C VAL A 127 -6.65 4.19 10.02
N ASP A 128 -7.61 3.33 9.75
CA ASP A 128 -8.82 3.63 9.00
C ASP A 128 -9.95 2.74 9.52
N GLU A 129 -11.16 3.27 9.67
CA GLU A 129 -12.31 2.59 10.26
C GLU A 129 -12.00 1.91 11.63
N GLY A 130 -11.12 2.50 12.42
CA GLY A 130 -10.70 1.96 13.71
C GLY A 130 -9.76 0.74 13.61
N ARG A 131 -9.41 0.27 12.42
CA ARG A 131 -8.48 -0.84 12.18
C ARG A 131 -7.06 -0.34 11.99
N ARG A 132 -6.11 -1.06 12.54
CA ARG A 132 -4.69 -0.70 12.58
C ARG A 132 -3.88 -1.64 11.71
N ARG A 133 -3.33 -1.11 10.62
CA ARG A 133 -2.46 -1.83 9.69
C ARG A 133 -1.02 -1.34 9.85
N CYS A 134 -0.12 -2.25 10.17
CA CYS A 134 1.31 -1.96 10.22
C CYS A 134 1.93 -2.26 8.86
N LEU A 135 2.44 -1.22 8.19
CA LEU A 135 3.17 -1.31 6.94
C LEU A 135 4.66 -1.24 7.25
N THR A 136 5.44 -2.22 6.82
CA THR A 136 6.88 -2.31 7.07
C THR A 136 7.55 -3.07 5.92
N HIS A 137 8.88 -3.03 5.83
CA HIS A 137 9.54 -3.85 4.81
C HIS A 137 9.58 -5.34 5.15
N GLY A 138 9.78 -5.70 6.40
CA GLY A 138 9.83 -7.11 6.83
C GLY A 138 11.16 -7.53 7.45
N HIS A 139 12.24 -6.76 7.29
CA HIS A 139 13.56 -7.09 7.85
C HIS A 139 13.65 -6.81 9.37
N ILE A 140 12.82 -5.92 9.91
CA ILE A 140 12.72 -5.61 11.34
C ILE A 140 11.46 -6.25 11.92
N TYR A 141 10.30 -5.89 11.38
CA TYR A 141 9.01 -6.40 11.79
C TYR A 141 8.40 -7.28 10.70
N ASN A 142 7.84 -8.42 11.09
CA ASN A 142 7.21 -9.41 10.22
C ASN A 142 6.31 -10.34 11.05
N LYS A 143 5.74 -11.38 10.48
CA LYS A 143 4.87 -12.32 11.18
C LYS A 143 5.50 -13.08 12.36
N VAL A 144 6.84 -13.15 12.41
CA VAL A 144 7.58 -13.79 13.53
C VAL A 144 7.99 -12.76 14.57
N SER A 145 8.30 -11.53 14.12
CA SER A 145 8.69 -10.39 14.96
C SER A 145 7.65 -9.29 14.85
N MET A 146 6.46 -9.52 15.41
CA MET A 146 5.36 -8.55 15.39
C MET A 146 5.70 -7.32 16.24
N PRO A 147 5.37 -6.10 15.78
CA PRO A 147 5.45 -4.92 16.65
C PRO A 147 4.48 -5.07 17.83
N LYS A 148 4.84 -4.47 18.96
CA LYS A 148 3.99 -4.51 20.16
C LYS A 148 2.73 -3.65 19.96
N GLY A 149 1.62 -4.12 20.49
CA GLY A 149 0.33 -3.43 20.46
C GLY A 149 -0.73 -4.19 19.67
N SER A 150 -1.92 -3.61 19.56
CA SER A 150 -3.01 -4.21 18.77
C SER A 150 -2.81 -3.85 17.29
N ILE A 151 -2.74 -4.87 16.44
CA ILE A 151 -2.57 -4.75 14.99
C ILE A 151 -3.54 -5.71 14.32
N ASP A 152 -4.38 -5.19 13.43
CA ASP A 152 -5.38 -5.99 12.70
C ASP A 152 -4.76 -6.62 11.44
N ALA A 153 -3.78 -5.94 10.83
CA ALA A 153 -2.98 -6.49 9.73
C ALA A 153 -1.53 -6.04 9.79
N ILE A 154 -0.60 -6.93 9.42
CA ILE A 154 0.79 -6.61 9.12
C ILE A 154 1.04 -6.82 7.64
N VAL A 155 1.58 -5.79 6.96
CA VAL A 155 1.87 -5.82 5.53
C VAL A 155 3.36 -5.60 5.32
N TYR A 156 4.02 -6.51 4.61
CA TYR A 156 5.47 -6.46 4.41
C TYR A 156 5.91 -7.19 3.12
N GLY A 157 7.20 -7.16 2.78
CA GLY A 157 7.84 -7.85 1.67
C GLY A 157 9.08 -8.65 2.11
N HIS A 158 10.28 -8.24 1.68
CA HIS A 158 11.60 -8.71 2.10
C HIS A 158 11.92 -10.18 1.83
N THR A 159 10.99 -11.09 2.10
CA THR A 159 11.23 -12.53 1.91
C THR A 159 11.11 -12.95 0.45
N HIS A 160 10.46 -12.13 -0.38
CA HIS A 160 10.06 -12.37 -1.76
C HIS A 160 9.09 -13.57 -1.92
N LEU A 161 8.44 -13.95 -0.83
CA LEU A 161 7.43 -15.01 -0.76
C LEU A 161 6.09 -14.35 -0.46
N TRP A 162 5.19 -14.26 -1.44
CA TRP A 162 3.89 -13.66 -1.19
C TRP A 162 3.05 -14.53 -0.25
N GLU A 163 2.29 -13.87 0.60
CA GLU A 163 1.41 -14.54 1.56
C GLU A 163 0.20 -13.65 1.88
N LEU A 164 -0.97 -14.23 1.97
CA LEU A 164 -2.18 -13.55 2.44
C LEU A 164 -2.96 -14.55 3.30
N THR A 165 -2.69 -14.53 4.61
CA THR A 165 -3.19 -15.54 5.58
C THR A 165 -3.51 -14.89 6.91
N ARG A 166 -4.21 -15.61 7.79
CA ARG A 166 -4.42 -15.20 9.19
C ARG A 166 -3.49 -15.95 10.13
N GLN A 167 -2.93 -15.20 11.07
CA GLN A 167 -2.25 -15.72 12.22
C GLN A 167 -2.96 -15.15 13.46
N ASP A 168 -3.65 -16.01 14.19
CA ASP A 168 -4.57 -15.64 15.27
C ASP A 168 -5.60 -14.58 14.78
N ASN A 169 -5.63 -13.40 15.39
CA ASN A 169 -6.52 -12.31 15.02
C ASN A 169 -5.92 -11.30 14.03
N THR A 170 -4.66 -11.50 13.60
CA THR A 170 -3.95 -10.58 12.71
C THR A 170 -3.91 -11.13 11.28
N LEU A 171 -4.24 -10.31 10.30
CA LEU A 171 -4.04 -10.63 8.89
C LEU A 171 -2.57 -10.42 8.53
N VAL A 172 -1.95 -11.43 7.94
CA VAL A 172 -0.56 -11.42 7.48
C VAL A 172 -0.55 -11.27 5.97
N CYS A 173 -0.01 -10.15 5.50
CA CYS A 173 0.10 -9.80 4.08
C CYS A 173 1.59 -9.66 3.73
N ASN A 174 2.16 -10.64 3.02
CA ASN A 174 3.47 -10.46 2.40
C ASN A 174 3.28 -10.19 0.92
N LEU A 175 3.80 -9.06 0.44
CA LEU A 175 3.60 -8.60 -0.94
C LEU A 175 4.40 -9.42 -1.97
N GLY A 176 5.35 -10.25 -1.52
CA GLY A 176 6.28 -10.93 -2.41
C GLY A 176 7.37 -9.99 -2.93
N SER A 177 7.66 -10.05 -4.20
CA SER A 177 8.58 -9.14 -4.90
C SER A 177 8.09 -8.90 -6.32
N LEU A 178 8.25 -7.67 -6.81
CA LEU A 178 7.98 -7.36 -8.22
C LEU A 178 9.04 -7.94 -9.17
N THR A 179 10.26 -8.21 -8.66
CA THR A 179 11.43 -8.53 -9.50
C THR A 179 12.01 -9.91 -9.23
N PHE A 180 12.10 -10.31 -7.96
CA PHE A 180 12.78 -11.54 -7.55
C PHE A 180 11.87 -12.47 -6.73
N PRO A 181 10.72 -12.93 -7.25
CA PRO A 181 9.87 -13.86 -6.52
C PRO A 181 10.64 -15.14 -6.19
N LYS A 182 10.41 -15.69 -5.00
CA LYS A 182 11.04 -16.94 -4.51
C LYS A 182 10.02 -18.04 -4.35
N GLY A 183 10.51 -19.26 -4.10
CA GLY A 183 9.66 -20.42 -3.82
C GLY A 183 8.81 -20.88 -5.02
N GLY A 184 9.21 -20.57 -6.25
CA GLY A 184 8.42 -20.88 -7.45
C GLY A 184 7.22 -19.96 -7.66
N ASN A 185 7.13 -18.86 -6.91
CA ASN A 185 6.07 -17.85 -7.06
C ASN A 185 6.30 -16.97 -8.29
N VAL A 186 5.24 -16.29 -8.71
CA VAL A 186 5.27 -15.22 -9.71
C VAL A 186 5.44 -13.86 -9.02
N PRO A 187 5.86 -12.79 -9.74
CA PRO A 187 5.85 -11.43 -9.21
C PRO A 187 4.44 -11.00 -8.80
N THR A 188 4.32 -10.35 -7.64
CA THR A 188 3.03 -10.00 -7.04
C THR A 188 3.01 -8.60 -6.44
N PHE A 189 1.80 -8.04 -6.34
CA PHE A 189 1.46 -6.84 -5.56
C PHE A 189 0.08 -7.02 -4.93
N MET A 190 -0.34 -6.09 -4.08
CA MET A 190 -1.69 -6.14 -3.47
C MET A 190 -2.40 -4.81 -3.60
N THR A 191 -3.74 -4.85 -3.53
CA THR A 191 -4.56 -3.67 -3.23
C THR A 191 -5.23 -3.83 -1.88
N TYR A 192 -5.57 -2.70 -1.26
CA TYR A 192 -6.44 -2.62 -0.10
C TYR A 192 -7.55 -1.61 -0.36
N GLU A 193 -8.80 -2.03 -0.18
CA GLU A 193 -9.99 -1.21 -0.38
C GLU A 193 -11.16 -1.83 0.41
N HIS A 194 -12.00 -1.03 1.09
CA HIS A 194 -13.20 -1.49 1.82
C HIS A 194 -12.93 -2.64 2.82
N GLY A 195 -11.80 -2.60 3.52
CA GLY A 195 -11.41 -3.66 4.46
C GLY A 195 -10.94 -4.95 3.80
N VAL A 196 -10.73 -4.98 2.48
CA VAL A 196 -10.32 -6.16 1.71
C VAL A 196 -8.92 -5.98 1.12
N PHE A 197 -8.03 -6.93 1.41
CA PHE A 197 -6.78 -7.11 0.67
C PHE A 197 -7.00 -8.05 -0.51
N THR A 198 -6.49 -7.68 -1.67
CA THR A 198 -6.48 -8.54 -2.87
C THR A 198 -5.05 -8.64 -3.39
N ALA A 199 -4.55 -9.88 -3.50
CA ALA A 199 -3.27 -10.17 -4.13
C ALA A 199 -3.45 -10.35 -5.64
N TYR A 200 -2.51 -9.79 -6.42
CA TYR A 200 -2.49 -9.88 -7.88
C TYR A 200 -1.14 -10.36 -8.38
N THR A 201 -1.15 -11.03 -9.54
CA THR A 201 0.06 -11.20 -10.36
C THR A 201 0.51 -9.84 -10.92
N LEU A 202 1.75 -9.74 -11.38
CA LEU A 202 2.26 -8.53 -12.04
C LEU A 202 1.47 -8.14 -13.32
N ASP A 203 0.76 -9.08 -13.92
CA ASP A 203 -0.09 -8.82 -15.10
C ASP A 203 -1.52 -8.35 -14.71
N GLY A 204 -1.80 -8.26 -13.39
CA GLY A 204 -3.04 -7.73 -12.85
C GLY A 204 -4.15 -8.77 -12.68
N GLU A 205 -3.82 -10.06 -12.73
CA GLU A 205 -4.78 -11.14 -12.48
C GLU A 205 -4.94 -11.36 -10.98
N PRO A 206 -6.17 -11.36 -10.44
CA PRO A 206 -6.42 -11.60 -9.03
C PRO A 206 -6.10 -13.04 -8.63
N MET A 207 -5.41 -13.20 -7.50
CA MET A 207 -4.98 -14.50 -6.99
C MET A 207 -5.73 -14.92 -5.73
N LYS A 208 -5.87 -14.00 -4.78
CA LYS A 208 -6.51 -14.25 -3.49
C LYS A 208 -7.05 -12.96 -2.87
N GLN A 209 -8.14 -13.09 -2.11
CA GLN A 209 -8.72 -12.01 -1.32
C GLN A 209 -8.90 -12.44 0.13
N GLU A 210 -8.68 -11.51 1.05
CA GLU A 210 -8.98 -11.67 2.47
C GLU A 210 -9.49 -10.34 3.05
N ARG A 211 -10.48 -10.43 3.92
CA ARG A 211 -11.03 -9.27 4.63
C ARG A 211 -10.41 -9.16 6.02
N ILE A 212 -10.08 -7.96 6.49
CA ILE A 212 -9.69 -7.71 7.88
C ILE A 212 -10.91 -7.90 8.81
#